data_2e479bd9c932f6734cd03db5f23c3434
#
_entry.id   2e479bd9c932f6734cd03db5f23c3434
#
_cell.length_a   1.000
_cell.length_b   1.000
_cell.length_c   1.000
_cell.angle_alpha   90.00
_cell.angle_beta   90.00
_cell.angle_gamma   90.00
#
_symmetry.space_group_name_H-M   'P 1'
#
loop_
_entity.id
_entity.type
_entity.pdbx_description
1 polymer ?
#
loop_
_entity_poly.entity_id
_entity_poly.type
_entity_poly.pdbx_seq_one_letter_code
_entity_poly.pdbx_strand_id
1 'polypeptide(L)'
;MSLRHPATEAWEKRLRDVFHDIDRRLEARYGSRLARDPRRPAAGVTSSHEADGIFNVGAAYSPGFGSRHGAGYVVEIGIRSVRPPPPALREEIERAVVRQLRLALPRAFPGRRLEVIRDGSVWKIVGDLSLGRA
;
A
#
# COMPACT_ATOMS: atom_id res chain seq x y z
N MET A 1 -23.08 -4.07 12.39
CA MET A 1 -22.61 -5.44 12.11
C MET A 1 -22.02 -5.52 10.71
N SER A 2 -20.83 -6.09 10.62
CA SER A 2 -20.20 -6.27 9.31
C SER A 2 -20.81 -7.46 8.57
N LEU A 3 -21.13 -7.26 7.29
CA LEU A 3 -21.59 -8.34 6.42
C LEU A 3 -20.43 -8.99 5.64
N ARG A 4 -19.20 -8.57 5.93
CA ARG A 4 -18.03 -9.07 5.22
C ARG A 4 -17.65 -10.45 5.72
N HIS A 5 -17.21 -11.28 4.80
CA HIS A 5 -16.74 -12.62 5.12
C HIS A 5 -15.48 -12.51 6.01
N PRO A 6 -15.38 -13.33 7.08
CA PRO A 6 -14.19 -13.29 7.95
C PRO A 6 -12.87 -13.47 7.21
N ALA A 7 -12.83 -14.29 6.16
CA ALA A 7 -11.62 -14.46 5.36
C ALA A 7 -11.22 -13.17 4.64
N THR A 8 -12.21 -12.39 4.20
CA THR A 8 -11.97 -11.09 3.57
C THR A 8 -11.40 -10.11 4.59
N GLU A 9 -11.96 -10.08 5.79
CA GLU A 9 -11.47 -9.21 6.86
C GLU A 9 -10.04 -9.57 7.26
N ALA A 10 -9.74 -10.86 7.39
CA ALA A 10 -8.39 -11.32 7.73
C ALA A 10 -7.39 -10.97 6.63
N TRP A 11 -7.77 -11.14 5.37
CA TRP A 11 -6.96 -10.77 4.22
C TRP A 11 -6.64 -9.28 4.24
N GLU A 12 -7.67 -8.45 4.38
CA GLU A 12 -7.50 -6.99 4.34
C GLU A 12 -6.71 -6.48 5.53
N LYS A 13 -6.90 -7.09 6.72
CA LYS A 13 -6.11 -6.74 7.88
C LYS A 13 -4.63 -7.03 7.66
N ARG A 14 -4.32 -8.21 7.12
CA ARG A 14 -2.94 -8.62 6.85
C ARG A 14 -2.31 -7.73 5.78
N LEU A 15 -3.07 -7.40 4.75
CA LEU A 15 -2.60 -6.48 3.70
C LEU A 15 -2.33 -5.09 4.27
N ARG A 16 -3.20 -4.61 5.15
CA ARG A 16 -3.02 -3.32 5.83
C ARG A 16 -1.75 -3.33 6.68
N ASP A 17 -1.46 -4.43 7.37
CA ASP A 17 -0.25 -4.56 8.17
C ASP A 17 1.01 -4.50 7.29
N VAL A 18 0.96 -5.11 6.10
CA VAL A 18 2.04 -5.01 5.11
C VAL A 18 2.28 -3.55 4.73
N PHE A 19 1.21 -2.81 4.42
CA PHE A 19 1.34 -1.42 4.02
C PHE A 19 1.84 -0.53 5.17
N HIS A 20 1.39 -0.77 6.40
CA HIS A 20 1.88 -0.02 7.56
C HIS A 20 3.38 -0.23 7.76
N ASP A 21 3.87 -1.44 7.54
CA ASP A 21 5.30 -1.72 7.62
C ASP A 21 6.07 -0.99 6.51
N ILE A 22 5.52 -0.95 5.30
CA ILE A 22 6.12 -0.20 4.19
C ILE A 22 6.18 1.28 4.53
N ASP A 23 5.10 1.86 5.09
CA ASP A 23 5.09 3.26 5.51
C ASP A 23 6.23 3.57 6.49
N ARG A 24 6.45 2.69 7.47
CA ARG A 24 7.54 2.88 8.43
C ARG A 24 8.91 2.87 7.75
N ARG A 25 9.10 1.99 6.78
CA ARG A 25 10.35 1.92 6.02
C ARG A 25 10.57 3.14 5.15
N LEU A 26 9.50 3.67 4.55
CA LEU A 26 9.58 4.91 3.77
C LEU A 26 9.90 6.11 4.65
N GLU A 27 9.28 6.20 5.84
CA GLU A 27 9.62 7.26 6.80
C GLU A 27 11.09 7.23 7.16
N ALA A 28 11.63 6.05 7.46
CA ALA A 28 13.03 5.91 7.84
C ALA A 28 13.97 6.31 6.71
N ARG A 29 13.62 5.98 5.46
CA ARG A 29 14.50 6.21 4.33
C ARG A 29 14.35 7.60 3.71
N TYR A 30 13.13 8.09 3.60
CA TYR A 30 12.83 9.32 2.84
C TYR A 30 12.31 10.46 3.70
N GLY A 31 11.95 10.21 4.95
CA GLY A 31 11.31 11.22 5.79
C GLY A 31 12.15 12.49 5.96
N SER A 32 13.49 12.35 6.01
CA SER A 32 14.38 13.51 6.14
C SER A 32 14.51 14.32 4.85
N ARG A 33 14.12 13.76 3.72
CA ARG A 33 14.18 14.44 2.41
C ARG A 33 12.90 15.19 2.08
N LEU A 34 11.87 15.04 2.94
CA LEU A 34 10.56 15.65 2.75
C LEU A 34 10.17 16.37 4.04
N ALA A 35 9.60 17.55 3.92
CA ALA A 35 9.12 18.28 5.08
C ALA A 35 7.70 17.85 5.40
N ARG A 36 7.49 17.26 6.58
CA ARG A 36 6.16 16.90 7.07
C ARG A 36 5.34 18.19 7.29
N ASP A 37 4.05 18.16 6.96
CA ASP A 37 3.14 19.23 7.31
C ASP A 37 3.14 19.37 8.84
N PRO A 38 3.45 20.56 9.39
CA PRO A 38 3.50 20.72 10.85
C PRO A 38 2.19 20.43 11.57
N ARG A 39 1.07 20.45 10.85
CA ARG A 39 -0.25 20.13 11.41
C ARG A 39 -0.45 18.61 11.58
N ARG A 40 0.41 17.79 10.98
CA ARG A 40 0.34 16.33 11.12
C ARG A 40 1.32 15.87 12.19
N PRO A 41 0.90 14.98 13.11
CA PRO A 41 1.84 14.37 14.04
C PRO A 41 2.92 13.57 13.32
N ALA A 42 4.08 13.45 13.94
CA ALA A 42 5.13 12.59 13.42
C ALA A 42 4.69 11.12 13.45
N ALA A 43 5.31 10.28 12.62
CA ALA A 43 4.97 8.86 12.58
C ALA A 43 5.11 8.22 13.96
N GLY A 44 4.10 7.45 14.35
CA GLY A 44 4.08 6.75 15.62
C GLY A 44 3.64 7.58 16.83
N VAL A 45 3.39 8.87 16.66
CA VAL A 45 2.97 9.74 17.76
C VAL A 45 1.53 9.49 18.18
N THR A 46 0.65 9.20 17.21
CA THR A 46 -0.76 8.90 17.51
C THR A 46 -1.04 7.41 17.36
N SER A 47 -2.19 6.98 17.85
CA SER A 47 -2.67 5.61 17.64
C SER A 47 -3.23 5.41 16.23
N SER A 48 -3.46 6.47 15.48
CA SER A 48 -3.99 6.40 14.12
C SER A 48 -2.84 6.49 13.12
N HIS A 49 -2.51 5.37 12.50
CA HIS A 49 -1.44 5.30 11.51
C HIS A 49 -1.68 6.23 10.33
N GLU A 50 -2.94 6.35 9.88
CA GLU A 50 -3.30 7.20 8.75
C GLU A 50 -3.23 8.69 9.08
N ALA A 51 -3.27 9.05 10.35
CA ALA A 51 -3.30 10.45 10.78
C ALA A 51 -1.91 11.04 10.96
N ASP A 52 -0.87 10.23 11.08
CA ASP A 52 0.48 10.72 11.37
C ASP A 52 1.47 10.35 10.27
N GLY A 53 2.67 10.97 10.34
CA GLY A 53 3.74 10.72 9.40
C GLY A 53 3.54 11.39 8.03
N ILE A 54 4.43 11.08 7.10
CA ILE A 54 4.42 11.61 5.73
C ILE A 54 3.79 10.62 4.76
N PHE A 55 4.01 9.31 4.98
CA PHE A 55 3.63 8.28 4.02
C PHE A 55 2.39 7.52 4.47
N ASN A 56 1.50 7.30 3.53
CA ASN A 56 0.32 6.49 3.72
C ASN A 56 0.07 5.69 2.45
N VAL A 57 0.63 4.48 2.40
CA VAL A 57 0.47 3.56 1.28
C VAL A 57 -0.67 2.60 1.60
N GLY A 58 -1.47 2.33 0.61
CA GLY A 58 -2.58 1.41 0.75
C GLY A 58 -3.01 0.85 -0.58
N ALA A 59 -4.12 0.14 -0.58
CA ALA A 59 -4.68 -0.38 -1.80
C ALA A 59 -6.20 -0.45 -1.71
N ALA A 60 -6.85 -0.25 -2.84
CA ALA A 60 -8.29 -0.33 -2.96
C ALA A 60 -8.66 -1.37 -4.00
N TYR A 61 -9.65 -2.20 -3.68
CA TYR A 61 -10.11 -3.22 -4.60
C TYR A 61 -10.75 -2.59 -5.84
N SER A 62 -10.43 -3.16 -7.00
CA SER A 62 -11.03 -2.78 -8.28
C SER A 62 -11.50 -4.04 -9.00
N PRO A 63 -12.76 -4.08 -9.47
CA PRO A 63 -13.22 -5.21 -10.27
C PRO A 63 -12.53 -5.29 -11.63
N GLY A 64 -11.84 -4.24 -12.07
CA GLY A 64 -11.02 -4.27 -13.27
C GLY A 64 -11.80 -4.11 -14.56
N PHE A 65 -12.99 -3.51 -14.54
CA PHE A 65 -13.75 -3.24 -15.76
C PHE A 65 -12.93 -2.35 -16.70
N GLY A 66 -12.77 -2.83 -17.94
CA GLY A 66 -11.94 -2.13 -18.92
C GLY A 66 -10.45 -2.32 -18.78
N SER A 67 -10.00 -3.04 -17.75
CA SER A 67 -8.59 -3.36 -17.54
C SER A 67 -8.23 -4.67 -18.25
N ARG A 68 -7.02 -4.70 -18.85
CA ARG A 68 -6.54 -5.93 -19.45
C ARG A 68 -6.16 -6.99 -18.41
N HIS A 69 -5.93 -6.58 -17.17
CA HIS A 69 -5.48 -7.47 -16.10
C HIS A 69 -6.61 -7.93 -15.17
N GLY A 70 -7.82 -7.39 -15.33
CA GLY A 70 -8.96 -7.79 -14.52
C GLY A 70 -8.93 -7.25 -13.10
N ALA A 71 -9.60 -7.98 -12.19
CA ALA A 71 -9.75 -7.56 -10.79
C ALA A 71 -8.41 -7.57 -10.05
N GLY A 72 -8.27 -6.65 -9.11
CA GLY A 72 -7.09 -6.56 -8.27
C GLY A 72 -7.21 -5.44 -7.25
N TYR A 73 -6.11 -5.20 -6.54
CA TYR A 73 -6.00 -4.10 -5.59
C TYR A 73 -5.09 -3.03 -6.19
N VAL A 74 -5.66 -1.85 -6.44
CA VAL A 74 -4.90 -0.70 -6.96
C VAL A 74 -4.11 -0.10 -5.81
N VAL A 75 -2.79 -0.01 -5.97
CA VAL A 75 -1.89 0.55 -4.96
C VAL A 75 -1.97 2.07 -4.99
N GLU A 76 -2.17 2.66 -3.83
CA GLU A 76 -2.25 4.11 -3.66
C GLU A 76 -1.11 4.55 -2.74
N ILE A 77 -0.37 5.57 -3.17
CA ILE A 77 0.77 6.08 -2.41
C ILE A 77 0.48 7.52 -2.03
N GLY A 78 0.11 7.73 -0.77
CA GLY A 78 -0.12 9.06 -0.21
C GLY A 78 1.16 9.63 0.37
N ILE A 79 1.51 10.84 -0.04
CA ILE A 79 2.68 11.57 0.49
C ILE A 79 2.18 12.90 1.03
N ARG A 80 2.28 13.08 2.35
CA ARG A 80 1.75 14.24 3.08
C ARG A 80 2.87 15.18 3.49
N SER A 81 3.60 15.69 2.52
CA SER A 81 4.64 16.69 2.73
C SER A 81 4.08 18.10 2.48
N VAL A 82 4.80 19.11 3.00
CA VAL A 82 4.41 20.52 2.78
C VAL A 82 4.39 20.86 1.30
N ARG A 83 5.38 20.35 0.58
CA ARG A 83 5.47 20.51 -0.88
C ARG A 83 5.46 19.14 -1.53
N PRO A 84 4.84 19.00 -2.71
CA PRO A 84 4.94 17.75 -3.43
C PRO A 84 6.39 17.36 -3.67
N PRO A 85 6.74 16.08 -3.62
CA PRO A 85 8.11 15.67 -3.94
C PRO A 85 8.42 15.96 -5.41
N PRO A 86 9.69 16.24 -5.75
CA PRO A 86 10.08 16.34 -7.15
C PRO A 86 9.72 15.04 -7.89
N PRO A 87 9.41 15.11 -9.21
CA PRO A 87 9.00 13.91 -9.94
C PRO A 87 9.98 12.75 -9.85
N ALA A 88 11.28 13.01 -9.88
CA ALA A 88 12.28 11.95 -9.78
C ALA A 88 12.25 11.25 -8.43
N LEU A 89 12.04 12.00 -7.35
CA LEU A 89 11.92 11.43 -6.01
C LEU A 89 10.62 10.64 -5.87
N ARG A 90 9.51 11.16 -6.43
CA ARG A 90 8.25 10.45 -6.41
C ARG A 90 8.36 9.10 -7.12
N GLU A 91 9.02 9.06 -8.26
CA GLU A 91 9.26 7.81 -8.99
C GLU A 91 10.13 6.84 -8.19
N GLU A 92 11.14 7.36 -7.52
CA GLU A 92 12.00 6.55 -6.66
C GLU A 92 11.21 5.92 -5.52
N ILE A 93 10.34 6.71 -4.87
CA ILE A 93 9.46 6.23 -3.80
C ILE A 93 8.50 5.17 -4.33
N GLU A 94 7.91 5.41 -5.48
CA GLU A 94 7.01 4.45 -6.13
C GLU A 94 7.70 3.12 -6.39
N ARG A 95 8.92 3.16 -6.94
CA ARG A 95 9.71 1.94 -7.16
C ARG A 95 10.06 1.23 -5.86
N ALA A 96 10.34 2.00 -4.80
CA ALA A 96 10.62 1.43 -3.49
C ALA A 96 9.39 0.70 -2.93
N VAL A 97 8.20 1.29 -3.06
CA VAL A 97 6.96 0.65 -2.64
C VAL A 97 6.74 -0.67 -3.37
N VAL A 98 6.87 -0.66 -4.69
CA VAL A 98 6.68 -1.87 -5.51
C VAL A 98 7.67 -2.96 -5.11
N ARG A 99 8.93 -2.60 -4.91
CA ARG A 99 9.96 -3.54 -4.50
C ARG A 99 9.65 -4.14 -3.13
N GLN A 100 9.22 -3.31 -2.18
CA GLN A 100 8.86 -3.76 -0.84
C GLN A 100 7.64 -4.68 -0.88
N LEU A 101 6.64 -4.36 -1.68
CA LEU A 101 5.47 -5.21 -1.85
C LEU A 101 5.84 -6.58 -2.40
N ARG A 102 6.69 -6.61 -3.43
CA ARG A 102 7.12 -7.87 -4.04
C ARG A 102 7.87 -8.77 -3.06
N LEU A 103 8.55 -8.18 -2.09
CA LEU A 103 9.22 -8.94 -1.03
C LEU A 103 8.25 -9.36 0.07
N ALA A 104 7.31 -8.49 0.44
CA ALA A 104 6.44 -8.71 1.59
C ALA A 104 5.27 -9.66 1.30
N LEU A 105 4.69 -9.58 0.10
CA LEU A 105 3.48 -10.36 -0.21
C LEU A 105 3.68 -11.87 -0.08
N PRO A 106 4.77 -12.48 -0.59
CA PRO A 106 4.96 -13.91 -0.42
C PRO A 106 5.12 -14.34 1.04
N ARG A 107 5.65 -13.46 1.88
CA ARG A 107 5.83 -13.73 3.31
C ARG A 107 4.52 -13.60 4.07
N ALA A 108 3.72 -12.59 3.70
CA ALA A 108 2.44 -12.34 4.35
C ALA A 108 1.37 -13.34 3.92
N PHE A 109 1.42 -13.81 2.69
CA PHE A 109 0.42 -14.70 2.10
C PHE A 109 1.09 -15.92 1.48
N PRO A 110 1.71 -16.78 2.32
CA PRO A 110 2.34 -17.99 1.79
C PRO A 110 1.29 -18.89 1.12
N GLY A 111 1.65 -19.48 0.01
CA GLY A 111 0.74 -20.33 -0.74
C GLY A 111 -0.16 -19.60 -1.72
N ARG A 112 -0.17 -18.26 -1.72
CA ARG A 112 -0.89 -17.49 -2.71
C ARG A 112 0.06 -16.94 -3.75
N ARG A 113 -0.31 -17.06 -5.01
CA ARG A 113 0.48 -16.48 -6.10
C ARG A 113 -0.04 -15.08 -6.37
N LEU A 114 0.69 -14.10 -5.86
CA LEU A 114 0.34 -12.69 -6.03
C LEU A 114 1.43 -11.98 -6.82
N GLU A 115 1.03 -11.05 -7.66
CA GLU A 115 1.94 -10.27 -8.47
C GLU A 115 1.63 -8.79 -8.34
N VAL A 116 2.66 -7.96 -8.41
CA VAL A 116 2.52 -6.50 -8.47
C VAL A 116 2.89 -6.09 -9.89
N ILE A 117 1.91 -5.61 -10.63
CA ILE A 117 2.07 -5.30 -12.05
C ILE A 117 1.65 -3.87 -12.34
N ARG A 118 2.14 -3.35 -13.46
CA ARG A 118 1.67 -2.07 -13.98
C ARG A 118 0.41 -2.30 -14.80
N ASP A 119 -0.64 -1.53 -14.50
CA ASP A 119 -1.90 -1.57 -15.23
C ASP A 119 -2.24 -0.13 -15.64
N GLY A 120 -1.86 0.24 -16.86
CA GLY A 120 -1.96 1.62 -17.29
C GLY A 120 -1.05 2.53 -16.47
N SER A 121 -1.63 3.51 -15.80
CA SER A 121 -0.89 4.49 -14.98
C SER A 121 -0.76 4.07 -13.52
N VAL A 122 -1.32 2.92 -13.14
CA VAL A 122 -1.34 2.49 -11.73
C VAL A 122 -0.59 1.19 -11.55
N TRP A 123 -0.18 0.93 -10.31
CA TRP A 123 0.32 -0.37 -9.88
C TRP A 123 -0.81 -1.15 -9.24
N LYS A 124 -0.84 -2.45 -9.46
CA LYS A 124 -1.97 -3.28 -9.05
C LYS A 124 -1.45 -4.63 -8.53
N ILE A 125 -2.04 -5.09 -7.43
CA ILE A 125 -1.81 -6.43 -6.90
C ILE A 125 -2.86 -7.34 -7.54
N VAL A 126 -2.40 -8.34 -8.28
CA VAL A 126 -3.26 -9.31 -8.97
C VAL A 126 -2.83 -10.72 -8.64
N GLY A 127 -3.61 -11.69 -9.09
CA GLY A 127 -3.30 -13.11 -8.94
C GLY A 127 -4.35 -13.82 -8.13
N ASP A 128 -3.91 -14.67 -7.21
CA ASP A 128 -4.83 -15.49 -6.39
C ASP A 128 -5.48 -14.63 -5.30
N LEU A 129 -6.58 -14.00 -5.65
CA LEU A 129 -7.40 -13.19 -4.75
C LEU A 129 -8.61 -13.94 -4.23
N SER A 130 -8.71 -15.24 -4.50
CA SER A 130 -9.81 -16.08 -4.07
C SER A 130 -9.81 -16.20 -2.55
N LEU A 131 -10.91 -15.87 -1.91
CA LEU A 131 -11.06 -15.89 -0.45
C LEU A 131 -12.03 -16.99 -0.03
N GLY A 132 -11.69 -17.68 1.05
CA GLY A 132 -12.58 -18.66 1.62
C GLY A 132 -12.80 -19.91 0.79
N ARG A 133 -11.96 -20.16 -0.17
CA ARG A 133 -11.99 -21.40 -0.91
C ARG A 133 -11.37 -22.50 -0.08
N ALA A 134 -12.09 -23.52 0.08
CA ALA A 134 -11.56 -24.69 0.80
C ALA A 134 -10.46 -25.36 0.00
#